data_6908eb1c45c42a5b2af2848b7c8e4165
#
_entry.id   6908eb1c45c42a5b2af2848b7c8e4165
#
_cell.length_a   1.000
_cell.length_b   1.000
_cell.length_c   1.000
_cell.angle_alpha   90.00
_cell.angle_beta   90.00
_cell.angle_gamma   90.00
#
_symmetry.space_group_name_H-M   'P 1'
#
loop_
_entity.id
_entity.type
_entity.pdbx_description
1 polymer ?
#
loop_
_entity_poly.entity_id
_entity_poly.type
_entity_poly.pdbx_seq_one_letter_code
_entity_poly.pdbx_strand_id
1 'polypeptide(L)'
;MLLWCVIALQNRVTVEVSAALSREPFLYGKTPPSLNFSSELRLQPFGNSCFLPQKKNRIFRGHIVTFFFFIAYLFPLYYNRDIVREGGPAMKIKELLDSPKVTISCELFPPKKGTELQNAMDIVHAIAIDGVDYMSVTYGAGGTAVGKSLAIASEVERSGVPALAHLTCIGAKKDGIARVLRDMKAGGIDNVLALRGDRPQGMDELPESDFPHASDLVRFIKETGDFCVGCATYPEGHPESRTLDEDLENMKRKVDAGCDFLVTQMFFDNEMFYNFMYRLLAKGVRVPVVAGVMPITNAKQVERIFTLSGTPIPSKLRAVVERFGDHPEALRQAGMAYTTGQIMDLIANGFNHIHVYTMNKPEVIGGIRRTLSEVIKL
;
A
#
# COMPACT_ATOMS: atom_id res chain seq x y z
N MET A 1 13.58 11.95 27.95
CA MET A 1 14.38 11.22 26.94
C MET A 1 14.18 11.81 25.54
N LEU A 2 12.96 11.94 25.03
CA LEU A 2 12.65 12.71 23.80
C LEU A 2 13.17 14.14 23.81
N LEU A 3 13.14 14.81 24.98
CA LEU A 3 13.62 16.17 25.17
C LEU A 3 15.12 16.32 24.88
N TRP A 4 15.92 15.28 25.10
CA TRP A 4 17.37 15.29 24.86
C TRP A 4 17.76 15.05 23.40
N CYS A 5 16.99 14.24 22.68
CA CYS A 5 17.17 14.13 21.21
C CYS A 5 16.85 15.45 20.51
N VAL A 6 15.84 16.17 20.98
CA VAL A 6 15.49 17.50 20.47
C VAL A 6 16.58 18.52 20.79
N ILE A 7 17.19 18.46 21.98
CA ILE A 7 18.28 19.36 22.40
C ILE A 7 19.57 19.08 21.60
N ALA A 8 19.88 17.81 21.28
CA ALA A 8 21.04 17.47 20.46
C ALA A 8 20.88 17.94 19.01
N LEU A 9 19.68 17.82 18.44
CA LEU A 9 19.35 18.33 17.11
C LEU A 9 19.32 19.86 17.05
N GLN A 10 18.86 20.53 18.10
CA GLN A 10 18.86 22.00 18.15
C GLN A 10 20.26 22.62 18.33
N ASN A 11 21.20 21.89 18.95
CA ASN A 11 22.54 22.41 19.23
C ASN A 11 23.61 21.98 18.21
N ARG A 12 23.24 21.37 17.08
CA ARG A 12 24.16 20.97 16.00
C ARG A 12 25.40 20.20 16.50
N VAL A 13 25.23 19.22 17.38
CA VAL A 13 26.30 18.35 17.86
C VAL A 13 26.32 17.07 17.02
N THR A 14 27.42 16.79 16.32
CA THR A 14 27.63 15.54 15.60
C THR A 14 28.28 14.52 16.52
N VAL A 15 27.75 13.30 16.60
CA VAL A 15 28.33 12.18 17.35
C VAL A 15 28.83 11.15 16.36
N GLU A 16 30.14 11.02 16.22
CA GLU A 16 30.74 9.91 15.47
C GLU A 16 31.04 8.74 16.39
N VAL A 17 30.53 7.55 16.03
CA VAL A 17 30.83 6.30 16.72
C VAL A 17 31.59 5.40 15.74
N SER A 18 32.88 5.19 16.01
CA SER A 18 33.69 4.21 15.27
C SER A 18 33.76 2.90 16.04
N ALA A 19 33.18 1.85 15.50
CA ALA A 19 33.30 0.48 16.04
C ALA A 19 34.08 -0.41 15.04
N ALA A 20 35.20 -0.95 15.48
CA ALA A 20 35.93 -1.97 14.76
C ALA A 20 35.32 -3.36 15.05
N LEU A 21 34.66 -3.94 14.07
CA LEU A 21 34.15 -5.32 14.14
C LEU A 21 35.21 -6.28 13.56
N SER A 22 35.75 -7.18 14.41
CA SER A 22 36.50 -8.33 13.92
C SER A 22 35.54 -9.36 13.34
N ARG A 23 35.76 -9.78 12.09
CA ARG A 23 34.96 -10.80 11.39
C ARG A 23 35.42 -12.18 11.82
N GLU A 24 34.68 -12.81 12.75
CA GLU A 24 34.68 -14.26 12.90
C GLU A 24 33.23 -14.78 12.98
N PRO A 25 32.93 -15.95 12.35
CA PRO A 25 31.58 -16.49 12.32
C PRO A 25 31.20 -17.11 13.68
N PHE A 26 30.05 -16.71 14.22
CA PHE A 26 29.46 -17.28 15.42
C PHE A 26 28.94 -18.69 15.16
N LEU A 27 29.47 -19.67 15.90
CA LEU A 27 28.90 -21.00 16.02
C LEU A 27 27.99 -21.08 17.27
N TYR A 28 26.81 -21.62 17.08
CA TYR A 28 25.80 -21.85 18.11
C TYR A 28 26.35 -22.71 19.27
N GLY A 29 26.17 -22.26 20.51
CA GLY A 29 26.26 -23.15 21.68
C GLY A 29 27.29 -22.83 22.76
N LYS A 30 27.93 -21.65 22.80
CA LYS A 30 28.83 -21.27 23.93
C LYS A 30 28.49 -19.89 24.48
N THR A 31 28.52 -19.78 25.84
CA THR A 31 28.42 -18.51 26.55
C THR A 31 29.45 -17.51 26.01
N PRO A 32 29.09 -16.25 25.77
CA PRO A 32 30.02 -15.28 25.20
C PRO A 32 31.11 -14.92 26.20
N PRO A 33 32.36 -14.76 25.73
CA PRO A 33 33.45 -14.27 26.57
C PRO A 33 33.22 -12.81 26.93
N SER A 34 33.70 -12.40 28.12
CA SER A 34 33.66 -11.04 28.60
C SER A 34 34.44 -10.09 27.61
N LEU A 35 33.71 -9.27 26.88
CA LEU A 35 34.27 -8.31 25.96
C LEU A 35 34.69 -7.04 26.74
N ASN A 36 35.99 -6.76 26.79
CA ASN A 36 36.51 -5.48 27.22
C ASN A 36 36.39 -4.46 26.08
N PHE A 37 35.49 -3.51 26.20
CA PHE A 37 35.34 -2.39 25.27
C PHE A 37 36.13 -1.19 25.79
N SER A 38 37.15 -0.73 25.06
CA SER A 38 37.66 0.62 25.15
C SER A 38 37.06 1.43 24.00
N SER A 39 36.00 2.21 24.26
CA SER A 39 35.48 3.18 23.32
C SER A 39 35.89 4.59 23.75
N GLU A 40 36.69 5.26 22.97
CA GLU A 40 36.90 6.73 23.08
C GLU A 40 35.78 7.46 22.35
N LEU A 41 35.01 8.23 23.09
CA LEU A 41 34.00 9.12 22.58
C LEU A 41 34.66 10.49 22.35
N ARG A 42 34.90 10.89 21.12
CA ARG A 42 35.35 12.25 20.79
C ARG A 42 34.15 13.12 20.43
N LEU A 43 33.90 14.12 21.26
CA LEU A 43 32.92 15.18 20.99
C LEU A 43 33.68 16.34 20.34
N GLN A 44 33.35 16.74 19.13
CA GLN A 44 33.86 17.95 18.52
C GLN A 44 32.76 19.03 18.58
N PRO A 45 33.03 20.18 19.23
CA PRO A 45 32.10 21.29 19.21
C PRO A 45 32.31 22.14 17.94
N PHE A 46 31.23 22.48 17.26
CA PHE A 46 31.22 23.54 16.27
C PHE A 46 31.12 24.88 16.99
N GLY A 47 32.22 25.62 17.02
CA GLY A 47 32.27 27.04 17.40
C GLY A 47 32.10 27.37 18.88
N ASN A 48 33.16 27.88 19.49
CA ASN A 48 33.30 28.57 20.78
C ASN A 48 32.33 28.34 21.93
N SER A 49 32.93 27.73 22.97
CA SER A 49 32.64 27.81 24.41
C SER A 49 31.31 27.25 24.91
N CYS A 50 31.41 26.04 25.46
CA CYS A 50 30.66 25.65 26.65
C CYS A 50 31.47 24.66 27.49
N PHE A 51 31.99 25.11 28.62
CA PHE A 51 32.62 24.29 29.64
C PHE A 51 31.54 23.54 30.44
N LEU A 52 31.58 22.21 30.43
CA LEU A 52 30.80 21.38 31.35
C LEU A 52 31.72 20.88 32.49
N PRO A 53 31.29 20.95 33.76
CA PRO A 53 32.12 20.52 34.92
C PRO A 53 32.37 19.01 34.93
N GLN A 54 33.60 18.61 35.12
CA GLN A 54 34.11 17.23 35.04
C GLN A 54 33.45 16.19 35.99
N LYS A 55 32.70 16.59 37.01
CA LYS A 55 32.16 15.65 38.03
C LYS A 55 30.87 14.89 37.62
N LYS A 56 30.19 15.26 36.50
CA LYS A 56 28.96 14.59 36.09
C LYS A 56 29.13 13.52 34.97
N ASN A 57 30.34 13.30 34.50
CA ASN A 57 30.61 12.44 33.34
C ASN A 57 30.51 10.94 33.57
N ARG A 58 30.60 10.45 34.83
CA ARG A 58 30.60 8.98 35.12
C ARG A 58 29.21 8.34 35.02
N ILE A 59 28.17 9.01 35.44
CA ILE A 59 26.79 8.49 35.37
C ILE A 59 26.23 8.56 33.92
N PHE A 60 26.64 9.55 33.17
CA PHE A 60 26.21 9.71 31.77
C PHE A 60 26.78 8.63 30.82
N ARG A 61 28.02 8.16 31.05
CA ARG A 61 28.64 7.10 30.23
C ARG A 61 27.89 5.77 30.34
N GLY A 62 27.43 5.39 31.52
CA GLY A 62 26.69 4.15 31.73
C GLY A 62 25.35 4.09 31.00
N HIS A 63 24.60 5.19 30.98
CA HIS A 63 23.26 5.21 30.41
C HIS A 63 23.21 5.31 28.88
N ILE A 64 24.19 5.98 28.27
CA ILE A 64 24.30 6.04 26.81
C ILE A 64 24.70 4.68 26.24
N VAL A 65 25.67 4.00 26.86
CA VAL A 65 26.10 2.65 26.45
C VAL A 65 24.96 1.66 26.64
N THR A 66 24.22 1.70 27.74
CA THR A 66 23.06 0.83 28.00
C THR A 66 21.93 1.10 27.00
N PHE A 67 21.72 2.33 26.59
CA PHE A 67 20.70 2.70 25.61
C PHE A 67 21.04 2.22 24.19
N PHE A 68 22.31 2.34 23.77
CA PHE A 68 22.76 1.76 22.49
C PHE A 68 22.75 0.22 22.51
N PHE A 69 23.08 -0.42 23.65
CA PHE A 69 22.91 -1.85 23.80
C PHE A 69 21.44 -2.27 23.80
N PHE A 70 20.55 -1.49 24.39
CA PHE A 70 19.11 -1.74 24.40
C PHE A 70 18.52 -1.59 22.99
N ILE A 71 18.92 -0.58 22.22
CA ILE A 71 18.55 -0.42 20.81
C ILE A 71 19.20 -1.52 19.96
N ALA A 72 20.48 -1.80 20.13
CA ALA A 72 21.17 -2.83 19.36
C ALA A 72 20.70 -4.26 19.68
N TYR A 73 20.15 -4.50 20.87
CA TYR A 73 19.61 -5.80 21.28
C TYR A 73 18.10 -5.93 20.98
N LEU A 74 17.34 -4.83 21.03
CA LEU A 74 15.92 -4.83 20.69
C LEU A 74 15.67 -4.58 19.21
N PHE A 75 16.58 -3.90 18.50
CA PHE A 75 16.45 -3.69 17.06
C PHE A 75 16.45 -5.01 16.29
N PRO A 76 17.31 -6.02 16.57
CA PRO A 76 17.16 -7.36 15.98
C PRO A 76 15.92 -8.11 16.46
N LEU A 77 15.45 -7.91 17.72
CA LEU A 77 14.21 -8.52 18.23
C LEU A 77 12.94 -7.88 17.64
N TYR A 78 13.01 -6.60 17.29
CA TYR A 78 11.96 -5.91 16.54
C TYR A 78 12.10 -6.09 15.02
N TYR A 79 13.34 -6.30 14.54
CA TYR A 79 13.67 -6.51 13.11
C TYR A 79 13.86 -7.98 12.76
N ASN A 80 13.92 -8.87 13.77
CA ASN A 80 13.81 -10.31 13.54
C ASN A 80 12.34 -10.66 13.29
N ARG A 81 11.79 -10.05 12.25
CA ARG A 81 10.69 -10.58 11.48
C ARG A 81 11.21 -11.66 10.52
N ASP A 82 11.88 -12.65 11.03
CA ASP A 82 11.75 -14.02 10.54
C ASP A 82 10.40 -14.59 11.04
N ILE A 83 9.35 -13.78 10.98
CA ILE A 83 8.02 -14.24 10.68
C ILE A 83 7.97 -14.34 9.13
N VAL A 84 8.89 -15.07 8.56
CA VAL A 84 8.56 -15.94 7.43
C VAL A 84 7.43 -16.79 8.00
N ARG A 85 6.21 -16.56 7.56
CA ARG A 85 5.13 -17.55 7.73
C ARG A 85 5.68 -18.81 7.10
N GLU A 86 6.28 -19.69 7.90
CA GLU A 86 6.58 -21.04 7.46
C GLU A 86 5.26 -21.66 7.09
N GLY A 87 4.94 -21.66 5.76
CA GLY A 87 3.98 -22.56 5.14
C GLY A 87 2.54 -22.55 5.60
N GLY A 88 2.04 -21.49 6.27
CA GLY A 88 0.61 -21.32 6.49
C GLY A 88 -0.10 -20.85 5.20
N PRO A 89 -1.38 -21.22 4.96
CA PRO A 89 -2.11 -20.73 3.80
C PRO A 89 -2.11 -19.20 3.78
N ALA A 90 -1.92 -18.59 2.60
CA ALA A 90 -2.00 -17.15 2.44
C ALA A 90 -3.38 -16.65 2.91
N MET A 91 -3.40 -15.52 3.62
CA MET A 91 -4.67 -14.96 4.13
C MET A 91 -5.52 -14.48 2.96
N LYS A 92 -6.76 -14.93 2.89
CA LYS A 92 -7.71 -14.44 1.89
C LYS A 92 -8.24 -13.07 2.31
N ILE A 93 -8.15 -12.10 1.41
CA ILE A 93 -8.61 -10.72 1.65
C ILE A 93 -10.11 -10.70 2.01
N LYS A 94 -10.91 -11.61 1.47
CA LYS A 94 -12.30 -11.75 1.85
C LYS A 94 -12.47 -11.93 3.37
N GLU A 95 -11.59 -12.66 4.04
CA GLU A 95 -11.66 -12.88 5.50
C GLU A 95 -11.44 -11.57 6.28
N LEU A 96 -10.58 -10.67 5.76
CA LEU A 96 -10.41 -9.33 6.32
C LEU A 96 -11.68 -8.49 6.13
N LEU A 97 -12.29 -8.58 4.93
CA LEU A 97 -13.44 -7.76 4.56
C LEU A 97 -14.77 -8.27 5.14
N ASP A 98 -14.84 -9.52 5.57
CA ASP A 98 -16.00 -10.06 6.31
C ASP A 98 -15.97 -9.62 7.79
N SER A 99 -14.87 -9.04 8.27
CA SER A 99 -14.73 -8.47 9.61
C SER A 99 -15.33 -7.06 9.68
N PRO A 100 -15.97 -6.67 10.78
CA PRO A 100 -16.45 -5.30 10.97
C PRO A 100 -15.31 -4.27 11.19
N LYS A 101 -14.07 -4.71 11.33
CA LYS A 101 -12.91 -3.85 11.58
C LYS A 101 -12.61 -2.93 10.40
N VAL A 102 -12.10 -1.75 10.69
CA VAL A 102 -11.59 -0.84 9.66
C VAL A 102 -10.34 -1.47 9.02
N THR A 103 -10.32 -1.53 7.69
CA THR A 103 -9.16 -1.98 6.91
C THR A 103 -8.66 -0.86 6.01
N ILE A 104 -7.35 -0.65 5.99
CA ILE A 104 -6.68 0.32 5.13
C ILE A 104 -5.68 -0.41 4.25
N SER A 105 -5.92 -0.42 2.95
CA SER A 105 -5.05 -1.00 1.93
C SER A 105 -4.51 0.04 0.97
N CYS A 106 -3.54 -0.31 0.15
CA CYS A 106 -3.03 0.59 -0.87
C CYS A 106 -2.58 -0.12 -2.14
N GLU A 107 -2.42 0.67 -3.22
CA GLU A 107 -1.99 0.18 -4.53
C GLU A 107 -0.51 0.48 -4.79
N LEU A 108 0.18 -0.50 -5.40
CA LEU A 108 1.55 -0.42 -5.87
C LEU A 108 1.61 -0.58 -7.39
N PHE A 109 2.46 0.21 -8.01
CA PHE A 109 2.74 0.13 -9.45
C PHE A 109 4.12 -0.48 -9.70
N PRO A 110 4.27 -1.41 -10.64
CA PRO A 110 5.57 -1.86 -11.10
C PRO A 110 6.41 -0.70 -11.63
N PRO A 111 7.73 -0.74 -11.45
CA PRO A 111 8.62 0.31 -11.94
C PRO A 111 8.58 0.36 -13.47
N LYS A 112 8.64 1.57 -14.04
CA LYS A 112 8.74 1.80 -15.48
C LYS A 112 10.04 1.18 -16.02
N LYS A 113 10.14 1.03 -17.36
CA LYS A 113 11.39 0.60 -18.02
C LYS A 113 12.56 1.49 -17.56
N GLY A 114 13.68 0.86 -17.17
CA GLY A 114 14.88 1.56 -16.70
C GLY A 114 14.93 1.90 -15.22
N THR A 115 13.86 1.67 -14.45
CA THR A 115 13.88 1.79 -12.98
C THR A 115 14.16 0.43 -12.35
N GLU A 116 15.01 0.39 -11.34
CA GLU A 116 15.40 -0.84 -10.67
C GLU A 116 14.21 -1.44 -9.88
N LEU A 117 14.08 -2.75 -9.94
CA LEU A 117 13.06 -3.48 -9.18
C LEU A 117 13.27 -3.30 -7.66
N GLN A 118 14.53 -3.10 -7.23
CA GLN A 118 14.88 -2.88 -5.82
C GLN A 118 14.12 -1.67 -5.23
N ASN A 119 14.00 -0.57 -5.94
CA ASN A 119 13.22 0.59 -5.46
C ASN A 119 11.76 0.24 -5.16
N ALA A 120 11.16 -0.68 -5.95
CA ALA A 120 9.79 -1.14 -5.68
C ALA A 120 9.73 -2.04 -4.42
N MET A 121 10.76 -2.87 -4.18
CA MET A 121 10.86 -3.67 -2.96
C MET A 121 11.04 -2.79 -1.72
N ASP A 122 11.86 -1.74 -1.80
CA ASP A 122 12.05 -0.77 -0.71
C ASP A 122 10.74 -0.05 -0.36
N ILE A 123 9.91 0.28 -1.37
CA ILE A 123 8.57 0.85 -1.18
C ILE A 123 7.65 -0.16 -0.49
N VAL A 124 7.66 -1.44 -0.89
CA VAL A 124 6.89 -2.51 -0.23
C VAL A 124 7.23 -2.55 1.26
N HIS A 125 8.51 -2.61 1.60
CA HIS A 125 8.96 -2.69 2.98
C HIS A 125 8.58 -1.44 3.79
N ALA A 126 8.72 -0.23 3.20
CA ALA A 126 8.33 1.01 3.85
C ALA A 126 6.83 1.05 4.18
N ILE A 127 5.97 0.60 3.25
CA ILE A 127 4.52 0.55 3.45
C ILE A 127 4.14 -0.56 4.44
N ALA A 128 4.82 -1.73 4.41
CA ALA A 128 4.56 -2.82 5.34
C ALA A 128 4.81 -2.40 6.80
N ILE A 129 5.84 -1.57 7.05
CA ILE A 129 6.12 -0.99 8.37
C ILE A 129 4.98 -0.09 8.87
N ASP A 130 4.32 0.64 7.98
CA ASP A 130 3.16 1.46 8.32
C ASP A 130 1.93 0.62 8.70
N GLY A 131 1.94 -0.70 8.45
CA GLY A 131 0.96 -1.66 8.97
C GLY A 131 -0.35 -1.73 8.18
N VAL A 132 -0.34 -1.56 6.86
CA VAL A 132 -1.52 -1.76 5.98
C VAL A 132 -2.04 -3.18 6.05
N ASP A 133 -3.35 -3.37 5.81
CA ASP A 133 -4.01 -4.66 5.93
C ASP A 133 -3.76 -5.56 4.72
N TYR A 134 -3.64 -4.98 3.52
CA TYR A 134 -3.16 -5.65 2.30
C TYR A 134 -2.64 -4.63 1.28
N MET A 135 -1.88 -5.10 0.29
CA MET A 135 -1.39 -4.25 -0.81
C MET A 135 -1.84 -4.84 -2.15
N SER A 136 -2.41 -4.01 -3.03
CA SER A 136 -2.65 -4.42 -4.41
C SER A 136 -1.44 -4.10 -5.28
N VAL A 137 -1.19 -4.93 -6.30
CA VAL A 137 -0.09 -4.75 -7.25
C VAL A 137 -0.64 -4.76 -8.66
N THR A 138 -0.48 -3.63 -9.37
CA THR A 138 -1.04 -3.48 -10.71
C THR A 138 -0.37 -4.41 -11.72
N TYR A 139 -1.17 -4.86 -12.69
CA TYR A 139 -0.70 -5.68 -13.80
C TYR A 139 -0.11 -4.78 -14.87
N GLY A 140 1.18 -4.93 -15.17
CA GLY A 140 1.82 -4.10 -16.18
C GLY A 140 1.37 -4.46 -17.59
N ALA A 141 1.04 -3.45 -18.39
CA ALA A 141 0.69 -3.62 -19.80
C ALA A 141 1.87 -4.18 -20.60
N GLY A 142 1.67 -5.34 -21.25
CA GLY A 142 2.65 -6.01 -22.11
C GLY A 142 3.60 -6.98 -21.37
N GLY A 143 3.67 -8.21 -21.82
CA GLY A 143 4.25 -9.42 -21.24
C GLY A 143 5.54 -9.34 -20.39
N THR A 144 6.42 -8.35 -20.61
CA THR A 144 7.63 -8.13 -19.79
C THR A 144 7.35 -7.53 -18.40
N ALA A 145 6.18 -6.95 -18.20
CA ALA A 145 5.79 -6.35 -16.91
C ALA A 145 5.16 -7.38 -15.96
N VAL A 146 4.61 -8.49 -16.48
CA VAL A 146 3.98 -9.56 -15.67
C VAL A 146 4.94 -10.12 -14.63
N GLY A 147 6.16 -10.48 -15.03
CA GLY A 147 7.17 -11.00 -14.12
C GLY A 147 7.55 -10.02 -12.99
N LYS A 148 7.59 -8.71 -13.29
CA LYS A 148 7.86 -7.69 -12.28
C LYS A 148 6.70 -7.56 -11.29
N SER A 149 5.45 -7.55 -11.78
CA SER A 149 4.26 -7.49 -10.93
C SER A 149 4.19 -8.68 -9.98
N LEU A 150 4.45 -9.89 -10.48
CA LEU A 150 4.48 -11.10 -9.66
C LEU A 150 5.62 -11.06 -8.63
N ALA A 151 6.81 -10.59 -8.99
CA ALA A 151 7.92 -10.45 -8.06
C ALA A 151 7.59 -9.47 -6.92
N ILE A 152 6.93 -8.33 -7.22
CA ILE A 152 6.49 -7.37 -6.22
C ILE A 152 5.39 -7.97 -5.33
N ALA A 153 4.39 -8.64 -5.91
CA ALA A 153 3.32 -9.27 -5.15
C ALA A 153 3.85 -10.38 -4.22
N SER A 154 4.82 -11.18 -4.70
CA SER A 154 5.50 -12.17 -3.84
C SER A 154 6.33 -11.51 -2.72
N GLU A 155 6.90 -10.31 -2.95
CA GLU A 155 7.59 -9.56 -1.89
C GLU A 155 6.63 -9.01 -0.85
N VAL A 156 5.43 -8.57 -1.28
CA VAL A 156 4.35 -8.16 -0.35
C VAL A 156 3.99 -9.33 0.57
N GLU A 157 3.76 -10.52 0.02
CA GLU A 157 3.50 -11.73 0.82
C GLU A 157 4.66 -12.06 1.78
N ARG A 158 5.90 -11.99 1.30
CA ARG A 158 7.10 -12.21 2.15
C ARG A 158 7.25 -11.19 3.26
N SER A 159 6.76 -9.97 3.07
CA SER A 159 6.73 -8.95 4.12
C SER A 159 5.64 -9.16 5.18
N GLY A 160 4.87 -10.25 5.07
CA GLY A 160 3.80 -10.62 6.00
C GLY A 160 2.47 -9.88 5.78
N VAL A 161 2.33 -9.19 4.64
CA VAL A 161 1.11 -8.48 4.22
C VAL A 161 0.47 -9.23 3.06
N PRO A 162 -0.86 -9.50 3.07
CA PRO A 162 -1.54 -10.13 1.94
C PRO A 162 -1.41 -9.30 0.65
N ALA A 163 -1.07 -9.96 -0.45
CA ALA A 163 -0.99 -9.34 -1.77
C ALA A 163 -2.30 -9.56 -2.56
N LEU A 164 -2.80 -8.50 -3.20
CA LEU A 164 -3.87 -8.55 -4.19
C LEU A 164 -3.25 -8.33 -5.58
N ALA A 165 -2.97 -9.41 -6.32
CA ALA A 165 -2.37 -9.27 -7.64
C ALA A 165 -3.43 -8.96 -8.69
N HIS A 166 -3.26 -7.85 -9.44
CA HIS A 166 -4.11 -7.58 -10.57
C HIS A 166 -3.85 -8.58 -11.70
N LEU A 167 -4.89 -8.96 -12.42
CA LEU A 167 -4.82 -9.83 -13.59
C LEU A 167 -5.80 -9.34 -14.65
N THR A 168 -5.29 -9.01 -15.85
CA THR A 168 -6.12 -8.52 -16.95
C THR A 168 -6.35 -9.62 -18.00
N CYS A 169 -7.51 -9.64 -18.61
CA CYS A 169 -7.88 -10.64 -19.62
C CYS A 169 -7.91 -10.11 -21.04
N ILE A 170 -7.74 -8.83 -21.27
CA ILE A 170 -7.72 -8.25 -22.62
C ILE A 170 -6.60 -8.89 -23.46
N GLY A 171 -6.93 -9.45 -24.62
CA GLY A 171 -5.96 -10.14 -25.47
C GLY A 171 -5.39 -11.43 -24.90
N ALA A 172 -5.93 -11.94 -23.79
CA ALA A 172 -5.41 -13.12 -23.12
C ALA A 172 -6.04 -14.41 -23.63
N LYS A 173 -5.25 -15.48 -23.67
CA LYS A 173 -5.68 -16.84 -23.95
C LYS A 173 -5.68 -17.67 -22.65
N LYS A 174 -6.58 -18.67 -22.57
CA LYS A 174 -6.77 -19.54 -21.38
C LYS A 174 -5.46 -20.12 -20.86
N ASP A 175 -4.61 -20.65 -21.75
CA ASP A 175 -3.34 -21.25 -21.34
C ASP A 175 -2.37 -20.24 -20.72
N GLY A 176 -2.41 -18.99 -21.22
CA GLY A 176 -1.61 -17.87 -20.66
C GLY A 176 -2.07 -17.55 -19.25
N ILE A 177 -3.36 -17.35 -19.04
CA ILE A 177 -3.95 -17.08 -17.71
C ILE A 177 -3.69 -18.26 -16.76
N ALA A 178 -3.90 -19.49 -17.18
CA ALA A 178 -3.63 -20.68 -16.35
C ALA A 178 -2.16 -20.76 -15.88
N ARG A 179 -1.21 -20.35 -16.74
CA ARG A 179 0.20 -20.24 -16.37
C ARG A 179 0.43 -19.19 -15.30
N VAL A 180 -0.09 -17.98 -15.50
CA VAL A 180 0.05 -16.88 -14.54
C VAL A 180 -0.55 -17.26 -13.18
N LEU A 181 -1.70 -17.92 -13.15
CA LEU A 181 -2.33 -18.40 -11.90
C LEU A 181 -1.45 -19.43 -11.17
N ARG A 182 -0.81 -20.34 -11.91
CA ARG A 182 0.16 -21.27 -11.29
C ARG A 182 1.38 -20.53 -10.71
N ASP A 183 1.90 -19.52 -11.44
CA ASP A 183 3.02 -18.73 -10.99
C ASP A 183 2.65 -17.89 -9.75
N MET A 184 1.41 -17.36 -9.67
CA MET A 184 0.87 -16.70 -8.48
C MET A 184 0.86 -17.65 -7.28
N LYS A 185 0.31 -18.86 -7.43
CA LYS A 185 0.30 -19.87 -6.35
C LYS A 185 1.72 -20.24 -5.90
N ALA A 186 2.64 -20.42 -6.83
CA ALA A 186 4.04 -20.68 -6.52
C ALA A 186 4.70 -19.51 -5.75
N GLY A 187 4.24 -18.27 -5.98
CA GLY A 187 4.67 -17.08 -5.27
C GLY A 187 3.95 -16.81 -3.94
N GLY A 188 3.04 -17.69 -3.51
CA GLY A 188 2.23 -17.54 -2.29
C GLY A 188 1.05 -16.58 -2.42
N ILE A 189 0.67 -16.22 -3.64
CA ILE A 189 -0.39 -15.23 -3.93
C ILE A 189 -1.72 -15.96 -4.11
N ASP A 190 -2.66 -15.73 -3.21
CA ASP A 190 -3.99 -16.33 -3.22
C ASP A 190 -5.13 -15.34 -3.53
N ASN A 191 -4.82 -14.04 -3.67
CA ASN A 191 -5.82 -13.01 -3.93
C ASN A 191 -5.57 -12.35 -5.29
N VAL A 192 -6.60 -12.31 -6.14
CA VAL A 192 -6.53 -11.80 -7.51
C VAL A 192 -7.58 -10.71 -7.72
N LEU A 193 -7.19 -9.55 -8.25
CA LEU A 193 -8.12 -8.56 -8.77
C LEU A 193 -8.32 -8.82 -10.27
N ALA A 194 -9.46 -9.42 -10.62
CA ALA A 194 -9.81 -9.76 -11.99
C ALA A 194 -10.33 -8.53 -12.75
N LEU A 195 -9.62 -8.14 -13.79
CA LEU A 195 -9.88 -6.96 -14.60
C LEU A 195 -10.02 -7.35 -16.07
N ARG A 196 -10.80 -6.60 -16.85
CA ARG A 196 -10.74 -6.74 -18.29
C ARG A 196 -9.41 -6.19 -18.83
N GLY A 197 -8.98 -5.07 -18.32
CA GLY A 197 -7.89 -4.25 -18.85
C GLY A 197 -8.40 -3.17 -19.77
N ASP A 198 -7.57 -2.11 -19.93
CA ASP A 198 -7.89 -0.97 -20.76
C ASP A 198 -7.61 -1.29 -22.23
N ARG A 199 -8.36 -0.63 -23.14
CA ARG A 199 -8.09 -0.71 -24.57
C ARG A 199 -6.68 -0.19 -24.87
N PRO A 200 -5.85 -0.95 -25.61
CA PRO A 200 -4.53 -0.46 -26.00
C PRO A 200 -4.63 0.83 -26.82
N GLN A 201 -3.76 1.80 -26.53
CA GLN A 201 -3.74 3.07 -27.28
C GLN A 201 -3.47 2.83 -28.75
N GLY A 202 -4.26 3.49 -29.62
CA GLY A 202 -4.11 3.39 -31.07
C GLY A 202 -4.72 2.14 -31.70
N MET A 203 -5.49 1.34 -30.96
CA MET A 203 -6.26 0.23 -31.50
C MET A 203 -7.76 0.55 -31.48
N ASP A 204 -8.41 0.50 -32.64
CA ASP A 204 -9.86 0.68 -32.77
C ASP A 204 -10.62 -0.58 -32.33
N GLU A 205 -10.04 -1.76 -32.54
CA GLU A 205 -10.61 -3.05 -32.13
C GLU A 205 -9.86 -3.63 -30.93
N LEU A 206 -10.60 -4.33 -30.06
CA LEU A 206 -9.99 -5.06 -28.95
C LEU A 206 -9.24 -6.28 -29.51
N PRO A 207 -8.04 -6.59 -28.97
CA PRO A 207 -7.34 -7.81 -29.34
C PRO A 207 -8.18 -9.04 -28.99
N GLU A 208 -8.10 -10.08 -29.83
CA GLU A 208 -8.80 -11.33 -29.63
C GLU A 208 -8.44 -11.95 -28.28
N SER A 209 -9.46 -12.23 -27.47
CA SER A 209 -9.33 -12.82 -26.13
C SER A 209 -10.28 -13.99 -25.97
N ASP A 210 -9.87 -15.01 -25.17
CA ASP A 210 -10.77 -16.07 -24.74
C ASP A 210 -11.71 -15.60 -23.61
N PHE A 211 -11.52 -14.35 -23.13
CA PHE A 211 -12.29 -13.73 -22.05
C PHE A 211 -12.81 -12.35 -22.50
N PRO A 212 -14.00 -12.27 -23.11
CA PRO A 212 -14.60 -11.01 -23.54
C PRO A 212 -14.80 -10.01 -22.40
N HIS A 213 -15.08 -10.51 -21.17
CA HIS A 213 -15.39 -9.71 -20.01
C HIS A 213 -14.63 -10.19 -18.76
N ALA A 214 -14.47 -9.31 -17.78
CA ALA A 214 -13.88 -9.67 -16.48
C ALA A 214 -14.66 -10.79 -15.77
N SER A 215 -15.98 -10.89 -15.96
CA SER A 215 -16.78 -11.99 -15.41
C SER A 215 -16.38 -13.37 -15.95
N ASP A 216 -15.90 -13.44 -17.19
CA ASP A 216 -15.42 -14.71 -17.77
C ASP A 216 -14.07 -15.09 -17.15
N LEU A 217 -13.21 -14.10 -16.91
CA LEU A 217 -11.96 -14.30 -16.17
C LEU A 217 -12.22 -14.74 -14.73
N VAL A 218 -13.19 -14.13 -14.02
CA VAL A 218 -13.59 -14.54 -12.65
C VAL A 218 -13.96 -16.01 -12.61
N ARG A 219 -14.87 -16.43 -13.50
CA ARG A 219 -15.30 -17.84 -13.59
C ARG A 219 -14.11 -18.76 -13.82
N PHE A 220 -13.25 -18.45 -14.76
CA PHE A 220 -12.08 -19.25 -15.06
C PHE A 220 -11.10 -19.35 -13.89
N ILE A 221 -10.85 -18.25 -13.15
CA ILE A 221 -10.02 -18.27 -11.95
C ILE A 221 -10.59 -19.20 -10.90
N LYS A 222 -11.92 -19.12 -10.64
CA LYS A 222 -12.62 -19.97 -9.66
C LYS A 222 -12.61 -21.45 -10.04
N GLU A 223 -12.66 -21.76 -11.33
CA GLU A 223 -12.57 -23.13 -11.85
C GLU A 223 -11.13 -23.67 -11.80
N THR A 224 -10.13 -22.80 -11.90
CA THR A 224 -8.70 -23.18 -11.95
C THR A 224 -8.12 -23.47 -10.57
N GLY A 225 -8.60 -22.80 -9.53
CA GLY A 225 -8.05 -22.99 -8.18
C GLY A 225 -8.75 -22.18 -7.09
N ASP A 226 -8.33 -22.44 -5.85
CA ASP A 226 -8.88 -21.75 -4.67
C ASP A 226 -8.26 -20.36 -4.50
N PHE A 227 -8.76 -19.40 -5.28
CA PHE A 227 -8.41 -17.99 -5.19
C PHE A 227 -9.51 -17.15 -4.57
N CYS A 228 -9.15 -16.15 -3.80
CA CYS A 228 -10.01 -15.04 -3.45
C CYS A 228 -9.98 -14.02 -4.61
N VAL A 229 -11.14 -13.69 -5.17
CA VAL A 229 -11.24 -12.88 -6.39
C VAL A 229 -11.97 -11.58 -6.13
N GLY A 230 -11.26 -10.46 -6.26
CA GLY A 230 -11.85 -9.12 -6.31
C GLY A 230 -12.12 -8.68 -7.74
N CYS A 231 -13.02 -7.72 -7.92
CA CYS A 231 -13.26 -7.04 -9.19
C CYS A 231 -13.31 -5.53 -9.03
N ALA A 232 -12.97 -4.79 -10.08
CA ALA A 232 -13.16 -3.34 -10.10
C ALA A 232 -14.63 -2.97 -10.33
N THR A 233 -15.04 -1.85 -9.71
CA THR A 233 -16.33 -1.18 -9.93
C THR A 233 -16.15 0.33 -10.00
N TYR A 234 -17.13 1.02 -10.58
CA TYR A 234 -17.07 2.45 -10.85
C TYR A 234 -18.30 3.12 -10.23
N PRO A 235 -18.16 3.86 -9.13
CA PRO A 235 -19.32 4.53 -8.51
C PRO A 235 -20.05 5.48 -9.44
N GLU A 236 -19.36 6.06 -10.41
CA GLU A 236 -19.85 6.97 -11.43
C GLU A 236 -20.36 6.27 -12.71
N GLY A 237 -20.16 4.94 -12.78
CA GLY A 237 -20.40 4.12 -13.96
C GLY A 237 -19.16 3.95 -14.83
N HIS A 238 -19.02 2.79 -15.44
CA HIS A 238 -17.91 2.53 -16.36
C HIS A 238 -18.05 3.37 -17.64
N PRO A 239 -16.98 4.02 -18.13
CA PRO A 239 -17.05 4.89 -19.31
C PRO A 239 -17.60 4.22 -20.58
N GLU A 240 -17.43 2.91 -20.72
CA GLU A 240 -17.93 2.13 -21.86
C GLU A 240 -19.34 1.60 -21.66
N SER A 241 -19.94 1.70 -20.47
CA SER A 241 -21.34 1.32 -20.22
C SER A 241 -22.25 2.44 -20.72
N ARG A 242 -23.32 2.07 -21.44
CA ARG A 242 -24.27 3.05 -21.99
C ARG A 242 -25.10 3.75 -20.94
N THR A 243 -25.36 3.03 -19.82
CA THR A 243 -26.11 3.54 -18.67
C THR A 243 -25.52 3.00 -17.38
N LEU A 244 -25.77 3.70 -16.26
CA LEU A 244 -25.40 3.22 -14.95
C LEU A 244 -26.09 1.89 -14.59
N ASP A 245 -27.33 1.67 -15.08
CA ASP A 245 -28.06 0.44 -14.84
C ASP A 245 -27.41 -0.76 -15.54
N GLU A 246 -26.92 -0.58 -16.75
CA GLU A 246 -26.14 -1.59 -17.49
C GLU A 246 -24.82 -1.93 -16.75
N ASP A 247 -24.14 -0.90 -16.18
CA ASP A 247 -22.94 -1.13 -15.42
C ASP A 247 -23.21 -1.93 -14.12
N LEU A 248 -24.29 -1.61 -13.42
CA LEU A 248 -24.73 -2.37 -12.24
C LEU A 248 -25.08 -3.85 -12.59
N GLU A 249 -25.70 -4.10 -13.75
CA GLU A 249 -25.91 -5.47 -14.24
C GLU A 249 -24.57 -6.19 -14.52
N ASN A 250 -23.58 -5.46 -15.04
CA ASN A 250 -22.24 -6.02 -15.24
C ASN A 250 -21.57 -6.37 -13.88
N MET A 251 -21.78 -5.55 -12.83
CA MET A 251 -21.31 -5.90 -11.48
C MET A 251 -21.97 -7.15 -10.96
N LYS A 252 -23.30 -7.27 -11.13
CA LYS A 252 -24.02 -8.49 -10.75
C LYS A 252 -23.47 -9.72 -11.47
N ARG A 253 -23.21 -9.65 -12.78
CA ARG A 253 -22.60 -10.77 -13.53
C ARG A 253 -21.22 -11.16 -12.99
N LYS A 254 -20.38 -10.22 -12.54
CA LYS A 254 -19.09 -10.52 -11.90
C LYS A 254 -19.29 -11.28 -10.58
N VAL A 255 -20.25 -10.85 -9.76
CA VAL A 255 -20.56 -11.48 -8.49
C VAL A 255 -21.16 -12.88 -8.70
N ASP A 256 -22.10 -13.04 -9.64
CA ASP A 256 -22.69 -14.33 -10.01
C ASP A 256 -21.64 -15.29 -10.60
N ALA A 257 -20.54 -14.78 -11.18
CA ALA A 257 -19.41 -15.58 -11.65
C ALA A 257 -18.46 -16.03 -10.51
N GLY A 258 -18.64 -15.54 -9.27
CA GLY A 258 -17.86 -15.92 -8.11
C GLY A 258 -16.90 -14.83 -7.57
N CYS A 259 -17.11 -13.57 -7.93
CA CYS A 259 -16.35 -12.45 -7.34
C CYS A 259 -16.67 -12.35 -5.83
N ASP A 260 -15.63 -12.30 -4.99
CA ASP A 260 -15.76 -12.30 -3.53
C ASP A 260 -15.93 -10.89 -2.95
N PHE A 261 -15.39 -9.84 -3.62
CA PHE A 261 -15.50 -8.45 -3.20
C PHE A 261 -15.28 -7.48 -4.38
N LEU A 262 -15.68 -6.23 -4.21
CA LEU A 262 -15.49 -5.18 -5.20
C LEU A 262 -14.54 -4.10 -4.66
N VAL A 263 -13.69 -3.55 -5.53
CA VAL A 263 -12.86 -2.37 -5.25
C VAL A 263 -13.30 -1.25 -6.18
N THR A 264 -13.64 -0.09 -5.63
CA THR A 264 -14.07 1.02 -6.49
C THR A 264 -12.89 1.71 -7.16
N GLN A 265 -13.11 2.25 -8.36
CA GLN A 265 -12.28 3.32 -8.87
C GLN A 265 -12.30 4.49 -7.86
N MET A 266 -11.25 5.34 -7.87
CA MET A 266 -11.20 6.52 -7.03
C MET A 266 -12.40 7.42 -7.29
N PHE A 267 -12.92 7.99 -6.23
CA PHE A 267 -13.97 9.01 -6.25
C PHE A 267 -13.66 10.09 -5.21
N PHE A 268 -14.30 11.25 -5.34
CA PHE A 268 -14.04 12.40 -4.47
C PHE A 268 -15.31 12.92 -3.76
N ASP A 269 -16.47 12.32 -4.05
CA ASP A 269 -17.76 12.67 -3.48
C ASP A 269 -18.38 11.44 -2.81
N ASN A 270 -18.50 11.46 -1.48
CA ASN A 270 -19.07 10.34 -0.73
C ASN A 270 -20.57 10.18 -0.97
N GLU A 271 -21.32 11.25 -1.21
CA GLU A 271 -22.75 11.17 -1.50
C GLU A 271 -23.02 10.37 -2.78
N MET A 272 -22.19 10.56 -3.79
CA MET A 272 -22.24 9.79 -5.02
C MET A 272 -21.96 8.30 -4.75
N PHE A 273 -20.95 8.00 -3.92
CA PHE A 273 -20.65 6.64 -3.50
C PHE A 273 -21.80 5.99 -2.70
N TYR A 274 -22.46 6.73 -1.77
CA TYR A 274 -23.59 6.21 -1.02
C TYR A 274 -24.78 5.88 -1.93
N ASN A 275 -25.07 6.73 -2.89
CA ASN A 275 -26.08 6.48 -3.93
C ASN A 275 -25.76 5.24 -4.76
N PHE A 276 -24.50 5.07 -5.15
CA PHE A 276 -24.03 3.87 -5.85
C PHE A 276 -24.26 2.61 -5.01
N MET A 277 -23.89 2.62 -3.72
CA MET A 277 -24.05 1.48 -2.80
C MET A 277 -25.52 1.08 -2.65
N TYR A 278 -26.41 2.07 -2.52
CA TYR A 278 -27.85 1.83 -2.47
C TYR A 278 -28.37 1.11 -3.73
N ARG A 279 -27.97 1.58 -4.92
CA ARG A 279 -28.33 0.99 -6.19
C ARG A 279 -27.77 -0.43 -6.37
N LEU A 280 -26.52 -0.64 -5.93
CA LEU A 280 -25.85 -1.92 -5.99
C LEU A 280 -26.60 -2.97 -5.12
N LEU A 281 -27.00 -2.58 -3.91
CA LEU A 281 -27.82 -3.41 -3.02
C LEU A 281 -29.21 -3.72 -3.62
N ALA A 282 -29.83 -2.74 -4.28
CA ALA A 282 -31.12 -2.93 -4.96
C ALA A 282 -31.03 -3.94 -6.11
N LYS A 283 -29.88 -4.07 -6.77
CA LYS A 283 -29.58 -5.12 -7.76
C LYS A 283 -29.26 -6.48 -7.14
N GLY A 284 -29.26 -6.60 -5.81
CA GLY A 284 -28.98 -7.84 -5.08
C GLY A 284 -27.51 -8.17 -4.93
N VAL A 285 -26.59 -7.24 -5.21
CA VAL A 285 -25.15 -7.39 -4.97
C VAL A 285 -24.87 -7.12 -3.49
N ARG A 286 -24.29 -8.10 -2.79
CA ARG A 286 -24.10 -8.08 -1.32
C ARG A 286 -22.68 -8.42 -0.89
N VAL A 287 -21.74 -8.54 -1.82
CA VAL A 287 -20.34 -8.74 -1.49
C VAL A 287 -19.73 -7.46 -0.89
N PRO A 288 -18.69 -7.54 -0.05
CA PRO A 288 -17.99 -6.38 0.46
C PRO A 288 -17.54 -5.43 -0.67
N VAL A 289 -17.64 -4.14 -0.42
CA VAL A 289 -17.15 -3.09 -1.35
C VAL A 289 -16.09 -2.27 -0.63
N VAL A 290 -14.91 -2.19 -1.23
CA VAL A 290 -13.78 -1.42 -0.75
C VAL A 290 -13.78 -0.06 -1.44
N ALA A 291 -13.84 1.01 -0.66
CA ALA A 291 -13.89 2.38 -1.17
C ALA A 291 -12.50 2.87 -1.60
N GLY A 292 -12.32 3.15 -2.87
CA GLY A 292 -11.09 3.67 -3.45
C GLY A 292 -10.98 5.17 -3.28
N VAL A 293 -9.93 5.66 -2.62
CA VAL A 293 -9.67 7.08 -2.40
C VAL A 293 -8.28 7.47 -2.90
N MET A 294 -8.14 8.68 -3.43
CA MET A 294 -6.87 9.18 -3.94
C MET A 294 -6.54 10.56 -3.36
N PRO A 295 -5.48 10.69 -2.56
CA PRO A 295 -5.01 11.99 -2.11
C PRO A 295 -4.46 12.82 -3.26
N ILE A 296 -4.96 14.04 -3.42
CA ILE A 296 -4.44 15.00 -4.39
C ILE A 296 -3.23 15.70 -3.76
N THR A 297 -2.05 15.36 -4.22
CA THR A 297 -0.77 15.90 -3.69
C THR A 297 -0.07 16.86 -4.64
N ASN A 298 -0.57 17.02 -5.88
CA ASN A 298 -0.10 18.03 -6.85
C ASN A 298 -1.20 18.34 -7.88
N ALA A 299 -1.16 19.54 -8.46
CA ALA A 299 -2.19 20.02 -9.39
C ALA A 299 -2.28 19.18 -10.68
N LYS A 300 -1.17 18.67 -11.19
CA LYS A 300 -1.13 17.85 -12.42
C LYS A 300 -1.89 16.52 -12.27
N GLN A 301 -2.05 16.01 -11.03
CA GLN A 301 -2.87 14.82 -10.79
C GLN A 301 -4.31 15.06 -11.20
N VAL A 302 -4.88 16.21 -10.86
CA VAL A 302 -6.29 16.54 -11.15
C VAL A 302 -6.56 16.52 -12.65
N GLU A 303 -5.71 17.20 -13.44
CA GLU A 303 -5.81 17.19 -14.89
C GLU A 303 -5.71 15.77 -15.46
N ARG A 304 -4.75 14.99 -14.97
CA ARG A 304 -4.56 13.61 -15.41
C ARG A 304 -5.73 12.70 -15.04
N ILE A 305 -6.28 12.83 -13.83
CA ILE A 305 -7.45 12.07 -13.37
C ILE A 305 -8.63 12.33 -14.30
N PHE A 306 -8.94 13.61 -14.53
CA PHE A 306 -10.04 13.98 -15.44
C PHE A 306 -9.85 13.41 -16.85
N THR A 307 -8.63 13.53 -17.40
CA THR A 307 -8.32 13.03 -18.74
C THR A 307 -8.42 11.51 -18.87
N LEU A 308 -8.01 10.77 -17.82
CA LEU A 308 -7.92 9.30 -17.86
C LEU A 308 -9.20 8.59 -17.42
N SER A 309 -9.90 9.11 -16.43
CA SER A 309 -11.06 8.43 -15.83
C SER A 309 -12.37 9.20 -15.97
N GLY A 310 -12.33 10.47 -16.37
CA GLY A 310 -13.51 11.33 -16.41
C GLY A 310 -14.14 11.61 -15.04
N THR A 311 -13.46 11.21 -13.94
CA THR A 311 -13.97 11.35 -12.56
C THR A 311 -14.25 12.81 -12.23
N PRO A 312 -15.48 13.19 -11.83
CA PRO A 312 -15.82 14.54 -11.46
C PRO A 312 -15.05 15.02 -10.24
N ILE A 313 -14.58 16.26 -10.29
CA ILE A 313 -13.91 16.90 -9.16
C ILE A 313 -14.93 17.80 -8.45
N PRO A 314 -15.28 17.49 -7.18
CA PRO A 314 -16.23 18.30 -6.41
C PRO A 314 -15.74 19.73 -6.23
N SER A 315 -16.69 20.69 -6.09
CA SER A 315 -16.37 22.12 -5.94
C SER A 315 -15.42 22.40 -4.76
N LYS A 316 -15.56 21.69 -3.64
CA LYS A 316 -14.65 21.80 -2.49
C LYS A 316 -13.21 21.42 -2.84
N LEU A 317 -13.01 20.32 -3.55
CA LEU A 317 -11.66 19.89 -3.94
C LEU A 317 -11.10 20.80 -5.02
N ARG A 318 -11.93 21.26 -5.95
CA ARG A 318 -11.54 22.24 -6.97
C ARG A 318 -11.03 23.53 -6.33
N ALA A 319 -11.75 24.09 -5.34
CA ALA A 319 -11.32 25.28 -4.61
C ALA A 319 -9.97 25.09 -3.90
N VAL A 320 -9.70 23.88 -3.35
CA VAL A 320 -8.39 23.54 -2.77
C VAL A 320 -7.28 23.58 -3.83
N VAL A 321 -7.52 22.98 -5.01
CA VAL A 321 -6.55 22.95 -6.10
C VAL A 321 -6.30 24.34 -6.68
N GLU A 322 -7.36 25.12 -6.91
CA GLU A 322 -7.27 26.50 -7.40
C GLU A 322 -6.52 27.41 -6.44
N ARG A 323 -6.77 27.24 -5.13
CA ARG A 323 -6.13 28.10 -4.10
C ARG A 323 -4.66 27.76 -3.84
N PHE A 324 -4.32 26.49 -3.87
CA PHE A 324 -3.00 26.00 -3.43
C PHE A 324 -2.15 25.38 -4.54
N GLY A 325 -2.65 25.34 -5.79
CA GLY A 325 -2.00 24.64 -6.91
C GLY A 325 -0.56 25.09 -7.18
N ASP A 326 -0.26 26.38 -7.01
CA ASP A 326 1.08 26.94 -7.19
C ASP A 326 1.98 26.78 -5.96
N HIS A 327 1.45 26.20 -4.87
CA HIS A 327 2.17 25.99 -3.61
C HIS A 327 2.19 24.48 -3.26
N PRO A 328 3.18 23.69 -3.75
CA PRO A 328 3.17 22.23 -3.66
C PRO A 328 2.96 21.68 -2.25
N GLU A 329 3.63 22.23 -1.24
CA GLU A 329 3.51 21.76 0.14
C GLU A 329 2.14 22.08 0.75
N ALA A 330 1.59 23.27 0.45
CA ALA A 330 0.24 23.65 0.90
C ALA A 330 -0.83 22.77 0.23
N LEU A 331 -0.69 22.52 -1.09
CA LEU A 331 -1.60 21.63 -1.81
C LEU A 331 -1.52 20.19 -1.28
N ARG A 332 -0.33 19.67 -1.03
CA ARG A 332 -0.14 18.35 -0.43
C ARG A 332 -0.82 18.26 0.94
N GLN A 333 -0.63 19.26 1.80
CA GLN A 333 -1.28 19.29 3.11
C GLN A 333 -2.81 19.36 3.00
N ALA A 334 -3.33 20.25 2.17
CA ALA A 334 -4.78 20.44 1.99
C ALA A 334 -5.44 19.21 1.33
N GLY A 335 -4.78 18.60 0.34
CA GLY A 335 -5.26 17.36 -0.30
C GLY A 335 -5.27 16.18 0.65
N MET A 336 -4.26 16.04 1.50
CA MET A 336 -4.23 15.01 2.56
C MET A 336 -5.36 15.25 3.58
N ALA A 337 -5.60 16.50 4.00
CA ALA A 337 -6.70 16.83 4.91
C ALA A 337 -8.06 16.53 4.29
N TYR A 338 -8.25 16.83 3.00
CA TYR A 338 -9.47 16.48 2.26
C TYR A 338 -9.71 14.97 2.27
N THR A 339 -8.70 14.18 1.90
CA THR A 339 -8.82 12.72 1.80
C THR A 339 -9.01 12.06 3.17
N THR A 340 -8.33 12.51 4.22
CA THR A 340 -8.58 12.00 5.57
C THR A 340 -9.98 12.33 6.07
N GLY A 341 -10.51 13.51 5.74
CA GLY A 341 -11.91 13.87 6.00
C GLY A 341 -12.89 12.97 5.25
N GLN A 342 -12.61 12.66 3.98
CA GLN A 342 -13.38 11.74 3.17
C GLN A 342 -13.40 10.32 3.79
N ILE A 343 -12.24 9.81 4.22
CA ILE A 343 -12.14 8.50 4.88
C ILE A 343 -12.91 8.47 6.20
N MET A 344 -12.78 9.51 7.04
CA MET A 344 -13.53 9.60 8.30
C MET A 344 -15.03 9.56 8.08
N ASP A 345 -15.53 10.27 7.07
CA ASP A 345 -16.97 10.28 6.74
C ASP A 345 -17.43 8.90 6.24
N LEU A 346 -16.64 8.21 5.40
CA LEU A 346 -16.93 6.84 4.96
C LEU A 346 -17.06 5.88 6.16
N ILE A 347 -16.06 5.88 7.06
CA ILE A 347 -16.06 5.01 8.25
C ILE A 347 -17.23 5.35 9.18
N ALA A 348 -17.52 6.64 9.41
CA ALA A 348 -18.64 7.07 10.23
C ALA A 348 -20.01 6.61 9.69
N ASN A 349 -20.12 6.39 8.37
CA ASN A 349 -21.30 5.84 7.70
C ASN A 349 -21.26 4.32 7.50
N GLY A 350 -20.31 3.61 8.16
CA GLY A 350 -20.24 2.15 8.18
C GLY A 350 -19.48 1.53 6.99
N PHE A 351 -18.78 2.33 6.18
CA PHE A 351 -17.93 1.84 5.10
C PHE A 351 -16.48 1.71 5.59
N ASN A 352 -16.19 0.58 6.21
CA ASN A 352 -14.95 0.34 6.96
C ASN A 352 -13.76 -0.08 6.09
N HIS A 353 -13.95 -0.38 4.81
CA HIS A 353 -12.89 -0.90 3.95
C HIS A 353 -12.42 0.15 2.96
N ILE A 354 -11.19 0.62 3.15
CA ILE A 354 -10.62 1.73 2.38
C ILE A 354 -9.41 1.25 1.58
N HIS A 355 -9.36 1.63 0.31
CA HIS A 355 -8.22 1.41 -0.57
C HIS A 355 -7.63 2.75 -1.01
N VAL A 356 -6.34 2.97 -0.74
CA VAL A 356 -5.67 4.25 -1.00
C VAL A 356 -4.76 4.15 -2.23
N TYR A 357 -5.05 4.95 -3.24
CA TYR A 357 -4.20 5.11 -4.42
C TYR A 357 -3.01 6.02 -4.11
N THR A 358 -1.95 5.44 -3.55
CA THR A 358 -0.79 6.18 -2.99
C THR A 358 0.19 6.69 -4.03
N MET A 359 0.11 6.22 -5.28
CA MET A 359 1.09 6.50 -6.34
C MET A 359 2.54 6.11 -5.95
N ASN A 360 2.72 4.96 -5.29
CA ASN A 360 4.00 4.46 -4.76
C ASN A 360 4.67 5.41 -3.75
N LYS A 361 3.88 6.15 -2.96
CA LYS A 361 4.38 7.10 -1.96
C LYS A 361 4.10 6.60 -0.54
N PRO A 362 5.06 5.98 0.16
CA PRO A 362 4.86 5.49 1.53
C PRO A 362 4.43 6.60 2.49
N GLU A 363 4.93 7.82 2.32
CA GLU A 363 4.58 8.97 3.15
C GLU A 363 3.10 9.33 3.10
N VAL A 364 2.39 8.98 2.02
CA VAL A 364 0.95 9.22 1.86
C VAL A 364 0.19 8.28 2.78
N ILE A 365 0.43 6.98 2.68
CA ILE A 365 -0.29 6.00 3.50
C ILE A 365 0.07 6.14 4.99
N GLY A 366 1.34 6.33 5.31
CA GLY A 366 1.79 6.58 6.68
C GLY A 366 1.19 7.86 7.27
N GLY A 367 1.01 8.91 6.45
CA GLY A 367 0.34 10.16 6.84
C GLY A 367 -1.14 9.93 7.20
N ILE A 368 -1.88 9.20 6.35
CA ILE A 368 -3.29 8.84 6.59
C ILE A 368 -3.40 8.02 7.89
N ARG A 369 -2.62 6.96 8.03
CA ARG A 369 -2.68 6.07 9.20
C ARG A 369 -2.34 6.79 10.51
N ARG A 370 -1.36 7.69 10.50
CA ARG A 370 -1.07 8.52 11.69
C ARG A 370 -2.22 9.45 12.06
N THR A 371 -2.82 10.10 11.05
CA THR A 371 -3.94 11.03 11.30
C THR A 371 -5.19 10.29 11.81
N LEU A 372 -5.43 9.07 11.33
CA LEU A 372 -6.60 8.25 11.68
C LEU A 372 -6.28 7.17 12.73
N SER A 373 -5.18 7.29 13.48
CA SER A 373 -4.64 6.23 14.33
C SER A 373 -5.61 5.68 15.38
N GLU A 374 -6.57 6.47 15.83
CA GLU A 374 -7.61 6.00 16.76
C GLU A 374 -8.86 5.48 16.00
N VAL A 375 -9.19 6.10 14.87
CA VAL A 375 -10.36 5.71 14.05
C VAL A 375 -10.18 4.30 13.46
N ILE A 376 -8.98 3.96 13.02
CA ILE A 376 -8.69 2.65 12.42
C ILE A 376 -8.57 1.49 13.41
N LYS A 377 -8.75 1.75 14.71
CA LYS A 377 -8.78 0.71 15.75
C LYS A 377 -10.20 0.17 16.00
N LEU A 378 -11.20 0.83 15.45
CA LEU A 378 -12.61 0.45 15.52
C LEU A 378 -12.86 -0.78 14.65
#